data_62b0924c421a6eddff9dd7585c73e345
#
_entry.id   62b0924c421a6eddff9dd7585c73e345
#
_cell.length_a   1.000
_cell.length_b   1.000
_cell.length_c   1.000
_cell.angle_alpha   90.00
_cell.angle_beta   90.00
_cell.angle_gamma   90.00
#
_symmetry.space_group_name_H-M   'P 1'
#
loop_
_entity.id
_entity.type
_entity.pdbx_description
1 polymer ?
#
loop_
_entity_poly.entity_id
_entity_poly.type
_entity_poly.pdbx_seq_one_letter_code
_entity_poly.pdbx_strand_id
1 'polypeptide(L)'
;EQLNNIFDNFIKYKPGENNKKNEEFYQESSDDDDDEENYNETDEAVFYKKSKKIKNFTKKGIPLIDVIKDDKIEYATKLHELNIGLTKYFPQLEGDIITFIGLSFINYTENEPYKRIIIVKGGCKIPDKYIEWAKHNNVLVLERNLEKDILITFTKIINKEQPHIITGYNITGFDWPFMFDRSKELDCVNEFLKLSKNKNEICIKKDWRTNKIDIETSKIVLASGEYNLRFPKMPGILIMDMCVILRKEFQLGSFKLDYVSSYFISDSIKNVEYIDNKTRIYSKNLMGITFGSFIKFEEIGFSNNPY
;
A
#
# COMPACT_ATOMS: atom_id res chain seq x y z
N GLU A 1 22.62 10.07 21.73
CA GLU A 1 21.63 11.01 22.33
C GLU A 1 20.23 10.39 22.41
N GLN A 2 19.67 9.86 21.32
CA GLN A 2 18.32 9.25 21.29
C GLN A 2 18.22 8.02 22.21
N LEU A 3 19.23 7.18 22.25
CA LEU A 3 19.26 6.02 23.15
C LEU A 3 19.30 6.42 24.63
N ASN A 4 20.06 7.47 24.97
CA ASN A 4 20.10 7.97 26.34
C ASN A 4 18.74 8.55 26.77
N ASN A 5 18.06 9.28 25.88
CA ASN A 5 16.72 9.78 26.15
C ASN A 5 15.69 8.66 26.37
N ILE A 6 15.85 7.53 25.69
CA ILE A 6 15.01 6.36 25.90
C ILE A 6 15.22 5.82 27.31
N PHE A 7 16.45 5.66 27.76
CA PHE A 7 16.77 5.15 29.09
C PHE A 7 16.40 6.12 30.22
N ASP A 8 16.58 7.42 30.03
CA ASP A 8 16.21 8.46 30.99
C ASP A 8 14.70 8.62 31.15
N ASN A 9 13.93 8.44 30.10
CA ASN A 9 12.47 8.50 30.12
C ASN A 9 11.80 7.26 30.74
N PHE A 10 12.52 6.15 30.91
CA PHE A 10 12.04 4.94 31.56
C PHE A 10 11.73 5.09 33.05
N ILE A 11 12.20 6.14 33.69
CA ILE A 11 11.91 6.44 35.11
C ILE A 11 10.41 6.56 35.37
N LYS A 12 9.59 6.79 34.34
CA LYS A 12 8.13 6.90 34.43
C LYS A 12 7.36 5.64 34.02
N TYR A 13 8.05 4.58 33.65
CA TYR A 13 7.42 3.35 33.19
C TYR A 13 6.80 2.58 34.35
N LYS A 14 5.52 2.23 34.25
CA LYS A 14 4.80 1.37 35.19
C LYS A 14 4.46 0.06 34.50
N PRO A 15 5.07 -1.06 34.87
CA PRO A 15 4.72 -2.37 34.32
C PRO A 15 3.24 -2.68 34.58
N GLY A 16 2.49 -3.08 33.56
CA GLY A 16 1.15 -3.62 33.68
C GLY A 16 -0.04 -2.69 33.47
N GLU A 17 0.14 -1.37 33.30
CA GLU A 17 -0.99 -0.43 33.05
C GLU A 17 -1.48 -0.41 31.57
N ASN A 18 -0.77 -1.00 30.63
CA ASN A 18 -1.02 -0.86 29.20
C ASN A 18 -1.60 -2.11 28.49
N ASN A 19 -1.91 -3.18 29.22
CA ASN A 19 -2.36 -4.44 28.57
C ASN A 19 -3.77 -4.42 27.96
N LYS A 20 -4.54 -3.35 28.09
CA LYS A 20 -5.87 -3.25 27.48
C LYS A 20 -5.96 -2.40 26.21
N LYS A 21 -4.92 -1.62 25.89
CA LYS A 21 -4.91 -0.75 24.71
C LYS A 21 -4.04 -1.26 23.56
N ASN A 22 -3.15 -2.21 23.80
CA ASN A 22 -2.21 -2.72 22.81
C ASN A 22 -2.69 -3.98 22.08
N GLU A 23 -3.77 -4.63 22.52
CA GLU A 23 -4.34 -5.77 21.79
C GLU A 23 -4.93 -5.38 20.42
N GLU A 24 -5.28 -4.10 20.22
CA GLU A 24 -5.79 -3.60 18.93
C GLU A 24 -4.68 -3.22 17.93
N PHE A 25 -3.43 -3.07 18.38
CA PHE A 25 -2.34 -2.56 17.53
C PHE A 25 -1.53 -3.64 16.80
N TYR A 26 -1.61 -4.90 17.25
CA TYR A 26 -0.83 -6.02 16.69
C TYR A 26 -1.59 -6.89 15.69
N GLN A 27 -2.84 -6.56 15.35
CA GLN A 27 -3.63 -7.29 14.33
C GLN A 27 -3.52 -6.72 12.91
N GLU A 28 -2.78 -5.62 12.69
CA GLU A 28 -2.80 -4.90 11.40
C GLU A 28 -1.53 -5.04 10.55
N SER A 29 -0.57 -5.90 10.88
CA SER A 29 0.66 -6.02 10.08
C SER A 29 1.09 -7.44 9.76
N SER A 30 0.17 -8.30 9.34
CA SER A 30 0.54 -9.60 8.77
C SER A 30 -0.19 -9.84 7.45
N ASP A 31 0.10 -9.01 6.48
CA ASP A 31 -0.17 -9.32 5.09
C ASP A 31 1.16 -9.24 4.35
N ASP A 32 1.91 -10.31 4.38
CA ASP A 32 2.82 -10.64 3.30
C ASP A 32 3.26 -12.10 3.40
N ASP A 33 3.11 -12.77 2.26
CA ASP A 33 3.66 -14.06 1.90
C ASP A 33 2.95 -15.31 2.40
N ASP A 34 1.95 -15.74 1.60
CA ASP A 34 1.53 -17.12 1.44
C ASP A 34 2.68 -17.96 0.86
N ASP A 35 3.62 -18.36 1.69
CA ASP A 35 4.33 -19.60 1.53
C ASP A 35 3.84 -20.54 2.64
N GLU A 36 2.99 -21.51 2.25
CA GLU A 36 2.61 -22.63 3.11
C GLU A 36 3.86 -23.46 3.44
N GLU A 37 4.64 -23.01 4.39
CA GLU A 37 5.52 -23.88 5.15
C GLU A 37 4.86 -24.22 6.48
N ASN A 38 4.70 -25.51 6.64
CA ASN A 38 4.20 -26.25 7.78
C ASN A 38 4.97 -25.84 9.06
N TYR A 39 4.55 -24.73 9.70
CA TYR A 39 5.12 -24.31 10.99
C TYR A 39 4.46 -25.12 12.11
N ASN A 40 5.23 -26.05 12.65
CA ASN A 40 5.03 -26.59 13.97
C ASN A 40 4.83 -25.43 14.95
N GLU A 41 3.98 -25.61 15.98
CA GLU A 41 3.71 -24.62 17.03
C GLU A 41 5.00 -23.89 17.41
N THR A 42 5.13 -22.65 16.95
CA THR A 42 6.34 -21.87 17.09
C THR A 42 6.49 -21.42 18.53
N ASP A 43 7.74 -21.24 18.96
CA ASP A 43 8.13 -20.72 20.26
C ASP A 43 7.36 -19.45 20.67
N GLU A 44 6.85 -18.68 19.72
CA GLU A 44 6.01 -17.49 19.93
C GLU A 44 4.63 -17.83 20.52
N ALA A 45 3.95 -18.87 20.04
CA ALA A 45 2.64 -19.28 20.59
C ALA A 45 2.80 -19.80 22.03
N VAL A 46 3.91 -20.45 22.32
CA VAL A 46 4.29 -20.87 23.68
C VAL A 46 4.64 -19.65 24.53
N PHE A 47 5.28 -18.64 23.95
CA PHE A 47 5.61 -17.37 24.59
C PHE A 47 4.36 -16.60 25.02
N TYR A 48 3.36 -16.45 24.15
CA TYR A 48 2.08 -15.80 24.45
C TYR A 48 1.26 -16.54 25.52
N LYS A 49 1.27 -17.88 25.52
CA LYS A 49 0.61 -18.67 26.57
C LYS A 49 1.30 -18.55 27.93
N LYS A 50 2.63 -18.38 27.97
CA LYS A 50 3.39 -18.18 29.22
C LYS A 50 3.24 -16.75 29.75
N SER A 51 3.16 -15.74 28.90
CA SER A 51 3.02 -14.33 29.32
C SER A 51 1.70 -14.05 30.06
N LYS A 52 0.63 -14.83 29.82
CA LYS A 52 -0.63 -14.74 30.58
C LYS A 52 -0.50 -15.13 32.07
N LYS A 53 0.61 -15.73 32.47
CA LYS A 53 0.86 -16.09 33.88
C LYS A 53 1.67 -15.05 34.66
N ILE A 54 2.15 -13.99 34.04
CA ILE A 54 2.90 -12.93 34.70
C ILE A 54 1.94 -12.01 35.46
N LYS A 55 1.59 -12.43 36.66
CA LYS A 55 0.81 -11.64 37.62
C LYS A 55 1.74 -10.74 38.43
N ASN A 56 1.50 -9.45 38.38
CA ASN A 56 1.85 -8.44 39.39
C ASN A 56 3.35 -8.08 39.51
N PHE A 57 3.88 -7.36 38.53
CA PHE A 57 4.93 -6.42 38.85
C PHE A 57 4.30 -5.18 39.51
N THR A 58 4.82 -4.88 40.68
CA THR A 58 4.28 -3.98 41.70
C THR A 58 4.00 -2.57 41.21
N LYS A 59 3.05 -1.88 41.87
CA LYS A 59 2.58 -0.50 41.71
C LYS A 59 3.64 0.62 41.75
N LYS A 60 4.92 0.33 41.78
CA LYS A 60 6.02 1.31 41.68
C LYS A 60 6.69 1.13 40.31
N GLY A 61 6.77 2.22 39.53
CA GLY A 61 7.51 2.22 38.29
C GLY A 61 8.98 1.84 38.52
N ILE A 62 9.41 0.75 37.91
CA ILE A 62 10.80 0.28 37.94
C ILE A 62 11.44 0.70 36.63
N PRO A 63 12.61 1.33 36.60
CA PRO A 63 13.34 1.60 35.37
C PRO A 63 13.57 0.33 34.55
N LEU A 64 13.42 0.38 33.25
CA LEU A 64 13.63 -0.80 32.40
C LEU A 64 15.04 -1.38 32.57
N ILE A 65 16.03 -0.52 32.78
CA ILE A 65 17.41 -0.95 33.01
C ILE A 65 17.54 -1.86 34.23
N ASP A 66 16.76 -1.59 35.29
CA ASP A 66 16.75 -2.41 36.51
C ASP A 66 16.05 -3.75 36.26
N VAL A 67 14.95 -3.75 35.45
CA VAL A 67 14.28 -4.98 35.01
C VAL A 67 15.23 -5.86 34.18
N ILE A 68 16.02 -5.27 33.29
CA ILE A 68 16.97 -6.01 32.44
C ILE A 68 18.12 -6.58 33.29
N LYS A 69 18.60 -5.85 34.30
CA LYS A 69 19.72 -6.26 35.18
C LYS A 69 19.32 -7.23 36.27
N ASP A 70 18.04 -7.34 36.59
CA ASP A 70 17.59 -8.24 37.70
C ASP A 70 17.64 -9.71 37.25
N ASP A 71 18.57 -10.47 37.79
CA ASP A 71 18.75 -11.90 37.47
C ASP A 71 17.57 -12.79 37.91
N LYS A 72 16.66 -12.27 38.74
CA LYS A 72 15.49 -13.00 39.20
C LYS A 72 14.34 -12.96 38.19
N ILE A 73 14.41 -12.06 37.22
CA ILE A 73 13.39 -11.91 36.19
C ILE A 73 13.73 -12.83 35.03
N GLU A 74 12.74 -13.62 34.60
CA GLU A 74 12.85 -14.53 33.46
C GLU A 74 13.20 -13.76 32.18
N TYR A 75 14.06 -14.31 31.32
CA TYR A 75 14.49 -13.73 30.06
C TYR A 75 13.33 -13.33 29.16
N ALA A 76 12.31 -14.19 29.06
CA ALA A 76 11.11 -13.91 28.28
C ALA A 76 10.38 -12.64 28.75
N THR A 77 10.30 -12.40 30.04
CA THR A 77 9.71 -11.20 30.63
C THR A 77 10.55 -9.96 30.31
N LYS A 78 11.89 -10.07 30.44
CA LYS A 78 12.81 -8.97 30.10
C LYS A 78 12.64 -8.55 28.62
N LEU A 79 12.57 -9.53 27.72
CA LEU A 79 12.39 -9.27 26.27
C LEU A 79 11.04 -8.62 25.98
N HIS A 80 9.97 -9.10 26.61
CA HIS A 80 8.64 -8.51 26.49
C HIS A 80 8.58 -7.05 26.94
N GLU A 81 9.10 -6.76 28.13
CA GLU A 81 9.15 -5.40 28.67
C GLU A 81 10.06 -4.48 27.84
N LEU A 82 11.16 -5.01 27.31
CA LEU A 82 12.03 -4.29 26.39
C LEU A 82 11.29 -3.92 25.10
N ASN A 83 10.57 -4.86 24.50
CA ASN A 83 9.80 -4.61 23.27
C ASN A 83 8.70 -3.57 23.49
N ILE A 84 7.94 -3.67 24.59
CA ILE A 84 6.92 -2.65 24.93
C ILE A 84 7.58 -1.27 25.11
N GLY A 85 8.70 -1.23 25.83
CA GLY A 85 9.42 0.02 26.05
C GLY A 85 9.94 0.62 24.75
N LEU A 86 10.56 -0.18 23.91
CA LEU A 86 11.07 0.27 22.60
C LEU A 86 9.92 0.76 21.71
N THR A 87 8.84 0.00 21.57
CA THR A 87 7.67 0.39 20.76
C THR A 87 7.05 1.71 21.23
N LYS A 88 7.06 1.97 22.54
CA LYS A 88 6.45 3.18 23.12
C LYS A 88 7.33 4.42 22.98
N TYR A 89 8.65 4.27 23.09
CA TYR A 89 9.58 5.39 23.21
C TYR A 89 10.48 5.61 21.99
N PHE A 90 10.56 4.64 21.08
CA PHE A 90 11.21 4.91 19.80
C PHE A 90 10.40 5.97 19.03
N PRO A 91 11.08 6.94 18.41
CA PRO A 91 10.42 7.79 17.45
C PRO A 91 9.84 6.90 16.34
N GLN A 92 8.61 7.18 15.93
CA GLN A 92 8.03 6.51 14.76
C GLN A 92 9.00 6.67 13.60
N LEU A 93 9.31 5.59 12.92
CA LEU A 93 10.11 5.66 11.70
C LEU A 93 9.36 6.53 10.70
N GLU A 94 10.09 7.45 10.09
CA GLU A 94 9.54 8.24 8.99
C GLU A 94 9.31 7.32 7.80
N GLY A 95 8.14 7.41 7.18
CA GLY A 95 7.80 6.63 6.00
C GLY A 95 8.61 7.03 4.77
N ASP A 96 8.61 6.17 3.77
CA ASP A 96 9.26 6.47 2.49
C ASP A 96 8.65 7.71 1.83
N ILE A 97 9.48 8.45 1.12
CA ILE A 97 9.11 9.70 0.48
C ILE A 97 8.33 9.44 -0.81
N ILE A 98 7.22 10.14 -1.02
CA ILE A 98 6.54 10.18 -2.32
C ILE A 98 7.41 10.94 -3.31
N THR A 99 7.94 10.23 -4.30
CA THR A 99 8.79 10.82 -5.35
C THR A 99 7.98 11.27 -6.55
N PHE A 100 6.92 10.54 -6.93
CA PHE A 100 6.02 10.93 -8.02
C PHE A 100 4.62 10.34 -7.86
N ILE A 101 3.63 10.99 -8.47
CA ILE A 101 2.27 10.48 -8.64
C ILE A 101 1.91 10.61 -10.11
N GLY A 102 1.54 9.50 -10.76
CA GLY A 102 1.05 9.47 -12.13
C GLY A 102 -0.47 9.38 -12.20
N LEU A 103 -1.09 10.19 -13.05
CA LEU A 103 -2.52 10.25 -13.28
C LEU A 103 -2.82 10.16 -14.78
N SER A 104 -3.78 9.33 -15.15
CA SER A 104 -4.32 9.27 -16.52
C SER A 104 -5.82 9.52 -16.48
N PHE A 105 -6.29 10.42 -17.33
CA PHE A 105 -7.70 10.80 -17.46
C PHE A 105 -8.25 10.31 -18.79
N ILE A 106 -9.32 9.53 -18.73
CA ILE A 106 -9.99 8.95 -19.88
C ILE A 106 -11.50 9.22 -19.81
N ASN A 107 -12.13 9.51 -20.91
CA ASN A 107 -13.58 9.55 -21.00
C ASN A 107 -14.15 8.14 -21.15
N TYR A 108 -15.32 7.89 -20.60
CA TYR A 108 -15.93 6.55 -20.53
C TYR A 108 -16.03 5.82 -21.88
N THR A 109 -16.23 6.56 -22.97
CA THR A 109 -16.40 5.97 -24.32
C THR A 109 -15.12 5.93 -25.15
N GLU A 110 -14.01 6.42 -24.60
CA GLU A 110 -12.74 6.52 -25.31
C GLU A 110 -11.79 5.39 -24.88
N ASN A 111 -10.94 4.95 -25.80
CA ASN A 111 -9.93 3.93 -25.52
C ASN A 111 -8.58 4.53 -25.11
N GLU A 112 -8.37 5.83 -25.37
CA GLU A 112 -7.12 6.52 -25.07
C GLU A 112 -7.35 7.65 -24.06
N PRO A 113 -6.44 7.82 -23.10
CA PRO A 113 -6.49 8.94 -22.16
C PRO A 113 -6.33 10.27 -22.91
N TYR A 114 -7.26 11.20 -22.67
CA TYR A 114 -7.15 12.55 -23.20
C TYR A 114 -6.08 13.39 -22.50
N LYS A 115 -5.62 12.97 -21.31
CA LYS A 115 -4.63 13.70 -20.52
C LYS A 115 -3.87 12.75 -19.59
N ARG A 116 -2.57 12.98 -19.50
CA ARG A 116 -1.69 12.28 -18.55
C ARG A 116 -0.90 13.30 -17.75
N ILE A 117 -0.85 13.17 -16.44
CA ILE A 117 -0.14 14.09 -15.55
C ILE A 117 0.81 13.30 -14.67
N ILE A 118 2.04 13.76 -14.58
CA ILE A 118 3.04 13.22 -13.65
C ILE A 118 3.41 14.37 -12.72
N ILE A 119 3.15 14.20 -11.43
CA ILE A 119 3.60 15.12 -10.39
C ILE A 119 4.88 14.51 -9.83
N VAL A 120 5.98 15.26 -9.82
CA VAL A 120 7.28 14.72 -9.43
C VAL A 120 7.98 15.63 -8.41
N LYS A 121 8.70 15.01 -7.47
CA LYS A 121 9.55 15.72 -6.51
C LYS A 121 10.89 16.09 -7.16
N GLY A 122 11.24 17.37 -7.10
CA GLY A 122 12.47 17.87 -7.72
C GLY A 122 12.36 18.03 -9.22
N GLY A 123 13.50 18.22 -9.87
CA GLY A 123 13.58 18.40 -11.32
C GLY A 123 13.50 17.07 -12.07
N CYS A 124 12.60 16.99 -13.02
CA CYS A 124 12.51 15.86 -13.94
C CYS A 124 12.39 16.37 -15.37
N LYS A 125 13.32 15.98 -16.23
CA LYS A 125 13.25 16.31 -17.65
C LYS A 125 12.85 15.09 -18.44
N ILE A 126 11.86 15.26 -19.31
CA ILE A 126 11.54 14.24 -20.30
C ILE A 126 12.74 14.10 -21.23
N PRO A 127 13.32 12.89 -21.42
CA PRO A 127 14.41 12.69 -22.37
C PRO A 127 14.00 13.14 -23.78
N ASP A 128 14.92 13.75 -24.53
CA ASP A 128 14.66 14.36 -25.84
C ASP A 128 13.93 13.43 -26.79
N LYS A 129 14.28 12.14 -26.79
CA LYS A 129 13.65 11.11 -27.62
C LYS A 129 12.14 10.89 -27.35
N TYR A 130 11.64 11.33 -26.18
CA TYR A 130 10.24 11.20 -25.79
C TYR A 130 9.46 12.49 -25.79
N ILE A 131 10.07 13.63 -26.09
CA ILE A 131 9.39 14.95 -26.06
C ILE A 131 8.22 14.99 -27.02
N GLU A 132 8.41 14.54 -28.27
CA GLU A 132 7.34 14.52 -29.28
C GLU A 132 6.22 13.54 -28.89
N TRP A 133 6.58 12.37 -28.41
CA TRP A 133 5.63 11.40 -27.90
C TRP A 133 4.82 11.97 -26.74
N ALA A 134 5.48 12.62 -25.78
CA ALA A 134 4.81 13.23 -24.63
C ALA A 134 3.85 14.35 -25.05
N LYS A 135 4.22 15.18 -26.02
CA LYS A 135 3.33 16.20 -26.58
C LYS A 135 2.12 15.57 -27.27
N HIS A 136 2.34 14.57 -28.12
CA HIS A 136 1.26 13.87 -28.83
C HIS A 136 0.28 13.19 -27.87
N ASN A 137 0.80 12.66 -26.75
CA ASN A 137 0.01 11.94 -25.75
C ASN A 137 -0.49 12.83 -24.59
N ASN A 138 -0.41 14.15 -24.74
CA ASN A 138 -0.84 15.12 -23.71
C ASN A 138 -0.25 14.81 -22.31
N VAL A 139 1.04 14.50 -22.24
CA VAL A 139 1.74 14.25 -20.99
C VAL A 139 2.21 15.57 -20.40
N LEU A 140 1.75 15.89 -19.21
CA LEU A 140 2.16 17.06 -18.44
C LEU A 140 2.98 16.61 -17.23
N VAL A 141 4.20 17.13 -17.10
CA VAL A 141 5.06 16.93 -15.92
C VAL A 141 5.00 18.18 -15.05
N LEU A 142 4.62 18.00 -13.79
CA LEU A 142 4.53 19.06 -12.78
C LEU A 142 5.57 18.84 -11.69
N GLU A 143 6.61 19.64 -11.70
CA GLU A 143 7.68 19.58 -10.71
C GLU A 143 7.26 20.28 -9.41
N ARG A 144 7.61 19.66 -8.27
CA ARG A 144 7.39 20.20 -6.92
C ARG A 144 8.64 20.00 -6.08
N ASN A 145 9.03 21.02 -5.36
CA ASN A 145 10.22 20.96 -4.51
C ASN A 145 9.98 20.20 -3.20
N LEU A 146 8.79 20.35 -2.64
CA LEU A 146 8.40 19.71 -1.39
C LEU A 146 7.43 18.57 -1.65
N GLU A 147 7.57 17.48 -0.89
CA GLU A 147 6.66 16.32 -0.94
C GLU A 147 5.21 16.72 -0.61
N LYS A 148 5.02 17.57 0.40
CA LYS A 148 3.72 18.17 0.74
C LYS A 148 3.02 18.76 -0.48
N ASP A 149 3.78 19.46 -1.34
CA ASP A 149 3.21 20.08 -2.54
C ASP A 149 2.78 19.08 -3.60
N ILE A 150 3.36 17.87 -3.61
CA ILE A 150 2.91 16.77 -4.48
C ILE A 150 1.49 16.37 -4.10
N LEU A 151 1.23 16.09 -2.83
CA LEU A 151 -0.08 15.72 -2.31
C LEU A 151 -1.13 16.83 -2.53
N ILE A 152 -0.78 18.08 -2.23
CA ILE A 152 -1.68 19.23 -2.46
C ILE A 152 -1.95 19.43 -3.96
N THR A 153 -0.94 19.22 -4.81
CA THR A 153 -1.13 19.31 -6.27
C THR A 153 -2.03 18.20 -6.78
N PHE A 154 -1.87 16.98 -6.29
CA PHE A 154 -2.77 15.87 -6.58
C PHE A 154 -4.23 16.27 -6.28
N THR A 155 -4.51 16.75 -5.07
CA THR A 155 -5.85 17.20 -4.69
C THR A 155 -6.39 18.31 -5.58
N LYS A 156 -5.56 19.30 -5.93
CA LYS A 156 -5.95 20.38 -6.86
C LYS A 156 -6.31 19.85 -8.25
N ILE A 157 -5.58 18.83 -8.73
CA ILE A 157 -5.87 18.21 -10.03
C ILE A 157 -7.18 17.45 -9.96
N ILE A 158 -7.40 16.62 -8.95
CA ILE A 158 -8.67 15.89 -8.78
C ILE A 158 -9.85 16.86 -8.70
N ASN A 159 -9.72 17.94 -7.95
CA ASN A 159 -10.75 18.98 -7.86
C ASN A 159 -10.97 19.76 -9.17
N LYS A 160 -9.97 19.88 -10.00
CA LYS A 160 -10.08 20.54 -11.31
C LYS A 160 -10.73 19.63 -12.35
N GLU A 161 -10.29 18.37 -12.42
CA GLU A 161 -10.77 17.41 -13.42
C GLU A 161 -12.12 16.79 -13.02
N GLN A 162 -12.49 16.82 -11.73
CA GLN A 162 -13.78 16.34 -11.21
C GLN A 162 -14.15 14.92 -11.69
N PRO A 163 -13.27 13.91 -11.56
CA PRO A 163 -13.56 12.57 -12.06
C PRO A 163 -14.81 11.99 -11.38
N HIS A 164 -15.52 11.11 -12.08
CA HIS A 164 -16.61 10.35 -11.48
C HIS A 164 -16.12 9.06 -10.86
N ILE A 165 -15.05 8.50 -11.42
CA ILE A 165 -14.45 7.25 -10.99
C ILE A 165 -12.94 7.47 -10.85
N ILE A 166 -12.37 6.99 -9.76
CA ILE A 166 -10.92 6.82 -9.59
C ILE A 166 -10.65 5.32 -9.52
N THR A 167 -9.80 4.84 -10.40
CA THR A 167 -9.44 3.43 -10.47
C THR A 167 -7.93 3.25 -10.48
N GLY A 168 -7.50 2.09 -10.04
CA GLY A 168 -6.12 1.64 -10.07
C GLY A 168 -6.03 0.21 -9.57
N TYR A 169 -4.83 -0.30 -9.41
CA TYR A 169 -4.58 -1.66 -8.96
C TYR A 169 -4.05 -1.67 -7.53
N ASN A 170 -4.77 -2.30 -6.62
CA ASN A 170 -4.47 -2.36 -5.18
C ASN A 170 -4.35 -0.96 -4.50
N ILE A 171 -5.08 0.02 -5.02
CA ILE A 171 -5.01 1.40 -4.52
C ILE A 171 -5.59 1.57 -3.12
N THR A 172 -6.51 0.70 -2.72
CA THR A 172 -7.10 0.70 -1.38
C THR A 172 -6.26 -0.06 -0.36
N GLY A 173 -5.39 -0.97 -0.83
CA GLY A 173 -4.43 -1.68 0.00
C GLY A 173 -3.10 -0.94 0.15
N PHE A 174 -2.71 -0.11 -0.80
CA PHE A 174 -1.40 0.54 -0.80
C PHE A 174 -1.46 2.06 -1.02
N ASP A 175 -1.89 2.54 -2.19
CA ASP A 175 -1.70 3.96 -2.56
C ASP A 175 -2.43 4.93 -1.63
N TRP A 176 -3.70 4.70 -1.33
CA TRP A 176 -4.47 5.56 -0.44
C TRP A 176 -3.96 5.54 1.00
N PRO A 177 -3.73 4.37 1.64
CA PRO A 177 -3.12 4.31 2.96
C PRO A 177 -1.77 5.02 3.01
N PHE A 178 -0.90 4.78 2.04
CA PHE A 178 0.44 5.36 1.96
C PHE A 178 0.39 6.89 1.84
N MET A 179 -0.37 7.44 0.89
CA MET A 179 -0.55 8.89 0.76
C MET A 179 -1.16 9.53 2.00
N PHE A 180 -2.11 8.85 2.64
CA PHE A 180 -2.72 9.33 3.88
C PHE A 180 -1.73 9.37 5.04
N ASP A 181 -0.99 8.28 5.26
CA ASP A 181 -0.01 8.22 6.35
C ASP A 181 1.12 9.24 6.12
N ARG A 182 1.61 9.40 4.88
CA ARG A 182 2.54 10.49 4.55
C ARG A 182 1.94 11.88 4.76
N SER A 183 0.66 12.07 4.46
CA SER A 183 0.00 13.37 4.70
C SER A 183 -0.06 13.73 6.18
N LYS A 184 -0.13 12.74 7.10
CA LYS A 184 -0.03 12.95 8.55
C LYS A 184 1.37 13.40 8.96
N GLU A 185 2.40 12.73 8.46
CA GLU A 185 3.80 13.06 8.74
C GLU A 185 4.18 14.46 8.22
N LEU A 186 3.61 14.86 7.08
CA LEU A 186 3.84 16.17 6.45
C LEU A 186 2.90 17.28 6.96
N ASP A 187 2.04 16.98 7.93
CA ASP A 187 1.04 17.91 8.48
C ASP A 187 0.21 18.60 7.38
N CYS A 188 -0.37 17.80 6.48
CA CYS A 188 -1.19 18.30 5.37
C CYS A 188 -2.47 17.50 5.11
N VAL A 189 -2.93 16.73 6.09
CA VAL A 189 -4.12 15.86 5.97
C VAL A 189 -5.35 16.64 5.49
N ASN A 190 -5.59 17.81 6.08
CA ASN A 190 -6.78 18.59 5.78
C ASN A 190 -6.75 19.14 4.35
N GLU A 191 -5.58 19.54 3.86
CA GLU A 191 -5.41 20.02 2.49
C GLU A 191 -5.47 18.87 1.47
N PHE A 192 -4.82 17.75 1.80
CA PHE A 192 -4.80 16.57 0.95
C PHE A 192 -6.19 15.95 0.78
N LEU A 193 -6.96 15.80 1.86
CA LEU A 193 -8.25 15.12 1.83
C LEU A 193 -9.45 16.02 1.45
N LYS A 194 -9.22 17.22 0.89
CA LYS A 194 -10.27 18.01 0.22
C LYS A 194 -10.59 17.44 -1.17
N LEU A 195 -11.02 16.17 -1.20
CA LEU A 195 -11.25 15.40 -2.43
C LEU A 195 -12.74 15.24 -2.77
N SER A 196 -13.65 15.70 -1.90
CA SER A 196 -15.10 15.63 -2.14
C SER A 196 -15.52 16.57 -3.25
N LYS A 197 -16.54 16.18 -4.02
CA LYS A 197 -17.28 17.11 -4.91
C LYS A 197 -18.11 18.12 -4.12
N ASN A 198 -18.38 17.86 -2.86
CA ASN A 198 -19.03 18.83 -1.98
C ASN A 198 -18.04 19.91 -1.55
N LYS A 199 -18.47 21.15 -1.67
CA LYS A 199 -17.64 22.30 -1.36
C LYS A 199 -17.23 22.32 0.14
N ASN A 200 -15.94 22.48 0.41
CA ASN A 200 -15.36 22.55 1.76
C ASN A 200 -15.44 21.28 2.60
N GLU A 201 -15.85 20.15 2.06
CA GLU A 201 -15.84 18.88 2.77
C GLU A 201 -14.45 18.26 2.75
N ILE A 202 -14.03 17.73 3.90
CA ILE A 202 -12.76 16.99 4.05
C ILE A 202 -13.11 15.51 4.23
N CYS A 203 -12.52 14.64 3.43
CA CYS A 203 -12.80 13.21 3.39
C CYS A 203 -12.09 12.45 4.52
N ILE A 204 -12.36 12.82 5.77
CA ILE A 204 -11.78 12.20 6.97
C ILE A 204 -12.83 11.45 7.78
N LYS A 205 -12.40 10.42 8.47
CA LYS A 205 -13.11 9.76 9.53
C LYS A 205 -12.51 10.21 10.87
N LYS A 206 -13.30 10.77 11.74
CA LYS A 206 -12.87 11.21 13.07
C LYS A 206 -13.48 10.30 14.13
N ASP A 207 -12.63 9.67 14.91
CA ASP A 207 -13.07 8.95 16.09
C ASP A 207 -13.52 9.95 17.15
N TRP A 208 -14.79 9.87 17.57
CA TRP A 208 -15.40 10.79 18.53
C TRP A 208 -14.84 10.68 19.96
N ARG A 209 -14.21 9.52 20.30
CA ARG A 209 -13.63 9.30 21.63
C ARG A 209 -12.19 9.79 21.73
N THR A 210 -11.40 9.45 20.70
CA THR A 210 -9.95 9.70 20.71
C THR A 210 -9.55 10.94 19.94
N ASN A 211 -10.48 11.56 19.20
CA ASN A 211 -10.21 12.62 18.22
C ASN A 211 -9.19 12.22 17.13
N LYS A 212 -8.85 10.93 17.02
CA LYS A 212 -7.93 10.43 15.99
C LYS A 212 -8.55 10.61 14.61
N ILE A 213 -7.76 11.14 13.70
CA ILE A 213 -8.14 11.31 12.30
C ILE A 213 -7.67 10.08 11.53
N ASP A 214 -8.57 9.49 10.74
CA ASP A 214 -8.29 8.37 9.85
C ASP A 214 -9.11 8.50 8.55
N ILE A 215 -8.89 7.60 7.60
CA ILE A 215 -9.73 7.40 6.42
C ILE A 215 -10.68 6.22 6.65
N GLU A 216 -11.61 5.99 5.73
CA GLU A 216 -12.57 4.88 5.86
C GLU A 216 -11.82 3.54 5.75
N THR A 217 -12.20 2.60 6.59
CA THR A 217 -11.69 1.23 6.59
C THR A 217 -12.85 0.27 6.35
N SER A 218 -12.72 -0.61 5.38
CA SER A 218 -13.71 -1.64 5.05
C SER A 218 -13.01 -3.00 4.96
N LYS A 219 -13.66 -4.01 5.51
CA LYS A 219 -13.17 -5.39 5.51
C LYS A 219 -13.95 -6.20 4.50
N ILE A 220 -13.26 -6.85 3.60
CA ILE A 220 -13.86 -7.74 2.60
C ILE A 220 -13.32 -9.14 2.82
N VAL A 221 -14.24 -10.12 2.88
CA VAL A 221 -13.90 -11.55 2.94
C VAL A 221 -14.21 -12.16 1.58
N LEU A 222 -13.18 -12.66 0.92
CA LEU A 222 -13.26 -13.36 -0.36
C LEU A 222 -12.80 -14.81 -0.19
N ALA A 223 -13.00 -15.64 -1.22
CA ALA A 223 -12.51 -17.03 -1.21
C ALA A 223 -10.98 -17.10 -1.08
N SER A 224 -10.26 -16.07 -1.54
CA SER A 224 -8.80 -15.93 -1.47
C SER A 224 -8.28 -15.34 -0.15
N GLY A 225 -9.14 -15.03 0.82
CA GLY A 225 -8.74 -14.47 2.12
C GLY A 225 -9.52 -13.23 2.53
N GLU A 226 -9.05 -12.61 3.59
CA GLU A 226 -9.60 -11.40 4.18
C GLU A 226 -8.72 -10.19 3.82
N TYR A 227 -9.35 -9.10 3.37
CA TYR A 227 -8.66 -7.90 2.92
C TYR A 227 -9.19 -6.67 3.63
N ASN A 228 -8.28 -5.88 4.18
CA ASN A 228 -8.58 -4.59 4.80
C ASN A 228 -8.34 -3.49 3.77
N LEU A 229 -9.39 -2.78 3.41
CA LEU A 229 -9.36 -1.69 2.45
C LEU A 229 -9.37 -0.37 3.20
N ARG A 230 -8.41 0.51 2.94
CA ARG A 230 -8.34 1.86 3.51
C ARG A 230 -8.40 2.89 2.39
N PHE A 231 -9.35 3.80 2.43
CA PHE A 231 -9.55 4.80 1.38
C PHE A 231 -10.32 6.02 1.88
N PRO A 232 -10.10 7.22 1.32
CA PRO A 232 -10.92 8.37 1.64
C PRO A 232 -12.32 8.20 1.07
N LYS A 233 -13.34 8.36 1.89
CA LYS A 233 -14.73 8.39 1.41
C LYS A 233 -14.99 9.73 0.74
N MET A 234 -15.02 9.73 -0.59
CA MET A 234 -15.16 10.94 -1.43
C MET A 234 -16.57 11.06 -1.99
N PRO A 235 -17.47 11.85 -1.39
CA PRO A 235 -18.81 12.08 -1.94
C PRO A 235 -18.74 12.60 -3.40
N GLY A 236 -19.48 11.92 -4.28
CA GLY A 236 -19.51 12.22 -5.71
C GLY A 236 -18.40 11.56 -6.56
N ILE A 237 -17.49 10.81 -5.95
CA ILE A 237 -16.44 10.06 -6.66
C ILE A 237 -16.50 8.59 -6.22
N LEU A 238 -16.58 7.67 -7.18
CA LEU A 238 -16.50 6.23 -6.95
C LEU A 238 -15.03 5.78 -6.98
N ILE A 239 -14.58 5.08 -5.97
CA ILE A 239 -13.29 4.39 -5.96
C ILE A 239 -13.50 2.95 -6.43
N MET A 240 -12.75 2.53 -7.46
CA MET A 240 -12.77 1.18 -7.99
C MET A 240 -11.35 0.59 -7.94
N ASP A 241 -11.13 -0.35 -7.04
CA ASP A 241 -9.87 -1.08 -6.97
C ASP A 241 -9.94 -2.34 -7.84
N MET A 242 -9.15 -2.33 -8.92
CA MET A 242 -9.16 -3.44 -9.89
C MET A 242 -8.65 -4.74 -9.28
N CYS A 243 -7.71 -4.70 -8.32
CA CYS A 243 -7.23 -5.90 -7.65
C CYS A 243 -8.37 -6.60 -6.89
N VAL A 244 -9.18 -5.85 -6.16
CA VAL A 244 -10.32 -6.37 -5.40
C VAL A 244 -11.39 -6.94 -6.34
N ILE A 245 -11.69 -6.24 -7.44
CA ILE A 245 -12.67 -6.69 -8.43
C ILE A 245 -12.21 -8.00 -9.08
N LEU A 246 -10.95 -8.07 -9.49
CA LEU A 246 -10.41 -9.27 -10.14
C LEU A 246 -10.35 -10.46 -9.19
N ARG A 247 -10.00 -10.25 -7.92
CA ARG A 247 -10.05 -11.31 -6.90
C ARG A 247 -11.47 -11.86 -6.67
N LYS A 248 -12.48 -11.01 -6.84
CA LYS A 248 -13.87 -11.41 -6.70
C LYS A 248 -14.39 -12.17 -7.92
N GLU A 249 -14.04 -11.73 -9.12
CA GLU A 249 -14.63 -12.23 -10.37
C GLU A 249 -13.83 -13.37 -11.00
N PHE A 250 -12.51 -13.50 -10.69
CA PHE A 250 -11.62 -14.45 -11.33
C PHE A 250 -10.91 -15.34 -10.30
N GLN A 251 -10.70 -16.62 -10.67
CA GLN A 251 -9.88 -17.57 -9.94
C GLN A 251 -8.52 -17.68 -10.62
N LEU A 252 -7.61 -16.77 -10.29
CA LEU A 252 -6.25 -16.76 -10.83
C LEU A 252 -5.28 -17.38 -9.84
N GLY A 253 -4.18 -17.96 -10.35
CA GLY A 253 -3.12 -18.53 -9.52
C GLY A 253 -2.31 -17.47 -8.76
N SER A 254 -2.31 -16.21 -9.21
CA SER A 254 -1.69 -15.07 -8.54
C SER A 254 -2.42 -13.79 -8.90
N PHE A 255 -2.45 -12.84 -7.95
CA PHE A 255 -2.99 -11.49 -8.15
C PHE A 255 -1.91 -10.41 -8.17
N LYS A 256 -0.65 -10.79 -8.40
CA LYS A 256 0.40 -9.81 -8.73
C LYS A 256 0.09 -9.16 -10.07
N LEU A 257 0.34 -7.85 -10.19
CA LEU A 257 -0.06 -7.07 -11.37
C LEU A 257 0.52 -7.64 -12.68
N ASP A 258 1.75 -8.10 -12.66
CA ASP A 258 2.42 -8.71 -13.81
C ASP A 258 1.73 -10.01 -14.27
N TYR A 259 1.36 -10.88 -13.31
CA TYR A 259 0.62 -12.12 -13.61
C TYR A 259 -0.77 -11.82 -14.20
N VAL A 260 -1.50 -10.91 -13.55
CA VAL A 260 -2.85 -10.50 -14.00
C VAL A 260 -2.81 -9.86 -15.38
N SER A 261 -1.88 -8.92 -15.60
CA SER A 261 -1.71 -8.29 -16.91
C SER A 261 -1.33 -9.31 -17.97
N SER A 262 -0.40 -10.21 -17.71
CA SER A 262 -0.02 -11.28 -18.62
C SER A 262 -1.20 -12.18 -18.98
N TYR A 263 -2.05 -12.51 -18.01
CA TYR A 263 -3.25 -13.33 -18.26
C TYR A 263 -4.22 -12.64 -19.23
N PHE A 264 -4.49 -11.34 -19.07
CA PHE A 264 -5.46 -10.61 -19.91
C PHE A 264 -4.91 -10.17 -21.25
N ILE A 265 -3.61 -9.95 -21.41
CA ILE A 265 -2.99 -9.59 -22.69
C ILE A 265 -2.52 -10.80 -23.51
N SER A 266 -2.53 -12.01 -22.93
CA SER A 266 -2.18 -13.23 -23.63
C SER A 266 -3.32 -13.72 -24.51
N ASP A 267 -2.99 -14.38 -25.61
CA ASP A 267 -3.95 -15.10 -26.44
C ASP A 267 -3.29 -16.34 -27.06
N SER A 268 -4.14 -17.28 -27.45
CA SER A 268 -3.67 -18.50 -28.08
C SER A 268 -3.36 -18.30 -29.57
N ILE A 269 -2.23 -18.84 -30.01
CA ILE A 269 -1.88 -18.91 -31.43
C ILE A 269 -2.83 -19.89 -32.14
N LYS A 270 -3.46 -19.44 -33.21
CA LYS A 270 -4.41 -20.24 -34.00
C LYS A 270 -3.73 -20.93 -35.17
N ASN A 271 -2.82 -20.23 -35.83
CA ASN A 271 -2.07 -20.74 -36.97
C ASN A 271 -0.74 -20.01 -37.08
N VAL A 272 0.24 -20.67 -37.64
CA VAL A 272 1.56 -20.13 -37.95
C VAL A 272 1.93 -20.50 -39.38
N GLU A 273 2.27 -19.51 -40.18
CA GLU A 273 2.70 -19.70 -41.57
C GLU A 273 4.06 -19.04 -41.79
N TYR A 274 4.89 -19.67 -42.60
CA TYR A 274 6.16 -19.09 -42.98
C TYR A 274 6.14 -18.75 -44.48
N ILE A 275 6.13 -17.46 -44.77
CA ILE A 275 6.01 -16.93 -46.13
C ILE A 275 7.03 -15.79 -46.32
N ASP A 276 7.80 -15.84 -47.41
CA ASP A 276 8.77 -14.80 -47.79
C ASP A 276 9.78 -14.44 -46.71
N ASN A 277 10.33 -15.43 -46.05
CA ASN A 277 11.28 -15.29 -44.95
C ASN A 277 10.71 -14.54 -43.73
N LYS A 278 9.38 -14.53 -43.56
CA LYS A 278 8.64 -13.95 -42.43
C LYS A 278 7.71 -14.97 -41.83
N THR A 279 7.62 -14.97 -40.51
CA THR A 279 6.66 -15.78 -39.79
C THR A 279 5.38 -15.00 -39.60
N ARG A 280 4.27 -15.49 -40.12
CA ARG A 280 2.94 -14.91 -39.93
C ARG A 280 2.20 -15.72 -38.87
N ILE A 281 1.77 -15.03 -37.81
CA ILE A 281 1.09 -15.64 -36.65
C ILE A 281 -0.34 -15.12 -36.60
N TYR A 282 -1.26 -16.05 -36.43
CA TYR A 282 -2.69 -15.75 -36.35
C TYR A 282 -3.16 -15.91 -34.90
N SER A 283 -3.77 -14.84 -34.35
CA SER A 283 -4.37 -14.79 -33.03
C SER A 283 -5.72 -14.05 -33.11
N LYS A 284 -6.61 -14.29 -32.15
CA LYS A 284 -7.91 -13.58 -32.10
C LYS A 284 -7.78 -12.18 -31.51
N ASN A 285 -6.88 -12.02 -30.56
CA ASN A 285 -6.67 -10.75 -29.87
C ASN A 285 -5.29 -10.18 -30.24
N LEU A 286 -5.30 -9.04 -30.92
CA LEU A 286 -4.11 -8.27 -31.28
C LEU A 286 -4.09 -6.91 -30.58
N MET A 287 -4.94 -6.73 -29.54
CA MET A 287 -5.05 -5.47 -28.82
C MET A 287 -3.70 -5.12 -28.16
N GLY A 288 -3.26 -3.88 -28.36
CA GLY A 288 -2.00 -3.38 -27.79
C GLY A 288 -0.73 -3.79 -28.56
N ILE A 289 -0.83 -4.61 -29.60
CA ILE A 289 0.31 -4.99 -30.44
C ILE A 289 0.46 -3.96 -31.56
N THR A 290 1.61 -3.32 -31.63
CA THR A 290 1.98 -2.35 -32.64
C THR A 290 3.29 -2.74 -33.30
N PHE A 291 3.67 -2.07 -34.40
CA PHE A 291 4.97 -2.26 -35.01
C PHE A 291 6.09 -1.96 -34.01
N GLY A 292 7.01 -2.91 -33.81
CA GLY A 292 8.10 -2.81 -32.83
C GLY A 292 7.76 -3.35 -31.45
N SER A 293 6.57 -3.88 -31.20
CA SER A 293 6.23 -4.56 -29.95
C SER A 293 7.03 -5.84 -29.79
N PHE A 294 7.50 -6.10 -28.56
CA PHE A 294 8.10 -7.39 -28.18
C PHE A 294 7.00 -8.36 -27.79
N ILE A 295 7.08 -9.60 -28.26
CA ILE A 295 6.12 -10.66 -28.00
C ILE A 295 6.89 -11.84 -27.39
N LYS A 296 6.36 -12.41 -26.30
CA LYS A 296 6.85 -13.65 -25.70
C LYS A 296 5.94 -14.79 -26.15
N PHE A 297 6.54 -15.87 -26.63
CA PHE A 297 5.84 -17.12 -26.93
C PHE A 297 6.07 -18.10 -25.79
N GLU A 298 5.00 -18.77 -25.38
CA GLU A 298 5.05 -19.85 -24.40
C GLU A 298 4.43 -21.10 -25.03
N GLU A 299 5.17 -22.18 -25.04
CA GLU A 299 4.65 -23.50 -25.40
C GLU A 299 4.20 -24.21 -24.13
N ILE A 300 2.92 -24.52 -24.04
CA ILE A 300 2.36 -25.25 -22.91
C ILE A 300 2.42 -26.74 -23.25
N GLY A 301 3.41 -27.44 -22.70
CA GLY A 301 3.52 -28.89 -22.79
C GLY A 301 2.60 -29.61 -21.79
N PHE A 302 2.55 -30.94 -21.90
CA PHE A 302 1.77 -31.81 -21.00
C PHE A 302 2.21 -31.73 -19.53
N SER A 303 3.34 -31.14 -19.21
CA SER A 303 3.92 -31.02 -17.88
C SER A 303 3.70 -29.68 -17.20
N ASN A 304 2.88 -28.77 -17.74
CA ASN A 304 2.70 -27.40 -17.24
C ASN A 304 4.01 -26.58 -17.04
N ASN A 305 5.13 -27.06 -17.50
CA ASN A 305 6.36 -26.29 -17.50
C ASN A 305 6.52 -25.63 -18.87
N PRO A 306 6.64 -24.28 -18.94
CA PRO A 306 7.01 -23.61 -20.16
C PRO A 306 8.45 -24.02 -20.52
N TYR A 307 8.69 -24.36 -21.78
CA TYR A 307 10.01 -24.63 -22.34
C TYR A 307 10.75 -23.33 -22.63
#